data_edbaa4bd253fe5747917d25a05ac68d0
#
_entry.id   edbaa4bd253fe5747917d25a05ac68d0
#
_cell.length_a   1.000
_cell.length_b   1.000
_cell.length_c   1.000
_cell.angle_alpha   90.00
_cell.angle_beta   90.00
_cell.angle_gamma   90.00
#
_symmetry.space_group_name_H-M   'P 1'
#
loop_
_entity.id
_entity.type
_entity.pdbx_description
1 polymer ?
#
loop_
_entity_poly.entity_id
_entity_poly.type
_entity_poly.pdbx_seq_one_letter_code
_entity_poly.pdbx_strand_id
1 'polypeptide(L)'
;MQRPVYLSVLAAGAFLTGCVSTSTFEQKSAELAACELRAKNELAACNAARSETETRLTAATQELDVYRKVAEANKQKLVDVQQRENQLRERMQKELTDKSVEIEQLRGQLTVRMLDKIVFRSGSADILPEGMEVLDKLVAVIADSTDIIRVEGHTDDTPISDKLKVKYPSNWELSAARASAVARYIETKHHINPKRLESLGFSMYHPVAPNDTKENRQRNRRVEIVLKPAAEPEPAPAAPVPSGPTP
;
A
#
# COMPACT_ATOMS: atom_id res chain seq x y z
N MET A 1 54.02 -10.81 82.27
CA MET A 1 53.55 -11.59 83.43
C MET A 1 52.12 -11.12 83.74
N GLN A 2 51.09 -11.81 83.43
CA GLN A 2 49.78 -11.78 84.06
C GLN A 2 48.96 -13.01 83.61
N ARG A 3 48.55 -13.80 84.59
CA ARG A 3 47.85 -15.02 84.44
C ARG A 3 46.36 -14.81 84.21
N PRO A 4 45.64 -15.62 83.35
CA PRO A 4 44.20 -15.54 83.21
C PRO A 4 43.50 -16.24 84.36
N VAL A 5 42.45 -15.62 84.87
CA VAL A 5 41.52 -16.19 85.86
C VAL A 5 40.42 -16.87 85.06
N TYR A 6 40.36 -18.27 85.27
CA TYR A 6 39.23 -19.02 84.76
C TYR A 6 38.05 -18.86 85.70
N LEU A 7 36.97 -18.30 85.20
CA LEU A 7 35.69 -18.21 85.85
C LEU A 7 34.79 -19.37 85.30
N SER A 8 34.69 -20.46 86.03
CA SER A 8 33.82 -21.54 85.65
C SER A 8 32.39 -21.20 86.03
N VAL A 9 31.55 -20.90 85.04
CA VAL A 9 30.09 -20.81 85.20
C VAL A 9 29.47 -22.14 84.85
N LEU A 10 29.08 -22.86 85.90
CA LEU A 10 28.23 -24.09 85.83
C LEU A 10 26.81 -23.58 85.43
N ALA A 11 26.42 -23.71 84.20
CA ALA A 11 25.06 -23.53 83.70
C ALA A 11 24.33 -24.89 83.88
N ALA A 12 23.48 -24.97 84.86
CA ALA A 12 22.53 -26.07 85.03
C ALA A 12 21.47 -25.95 83.93
N GLY A 13 21.66 -26.66 82.84
CA GLY A 13 20.66 -26.78 81.75
C GLY A 13 19.53 -27.70 82.21
N ALA A 14 18.38 -27.10 82.51
CA ALA A 14 17.13 -27.86 82.65
C ALA A 14 16.74 -28.44 81.29
N PHE A 15 17.01 -29.73 81.07
CA PHE A 15 16.47 -30.46 79.89
C PHE A 15 14.97 -30.63 80.13
N LEU A 16 14.16 -29.76 79.62
CA LEU A 16 12.73 -30.02 79.39
C LEU A 16 12.64 -31.02 78.23
N THR A 17 12.68 -32.27 78.50
CA THR A 17 12.33 -33.38 77.57
C THR A 17 10.83 -33.31 77.31
N GLY A 18 10.39 -32.48 76.42
CA GLY A 18 9.07 -32.56 75.84
C GLY A 18 9.05 -33.77 74.91
N CYS A 19 8.56 -34.93 75.44
CA CYS A 19 8.35 -36.11 74.63
C CYS A 19 7.25 -35.83 73.61
N VAL A 20 7.63 -35.44 72.38
CA VAL A 20 6.71 -35.44 71.24
C VAL A 20 6.45 -36.93 70.94
N SER A 21 5.19 -37.31 70.85
CA SER A 21 4.82 -38.69 70.46
C SER A 21 5.43 -38.96 69.06
N THR A 22 6.01 -40.14 68.90
CA THR A 22 6.58 -40.63 67.63
C THR A 22 5.57 -40.46 66.49
N SER A 23 4.29 -40.74 66.72
CA SER A 23 3.21 -40.57 65.76
C SER A 23 3.01 -39.10 65.33
N THR A 24 3.11 -38.14 66.26
CA THR A 24 3.00 -36.72 65.97
C THR A 24 4.21 -36.20 65.16
N PHE A 25 5.39 -36.71 65.45
CA PHE A 25 6.60 -36.39 64.69
C PHE A 25 6.52 -36.96 63.26
N GLU A 26 6.11 -38.22 63.10
CA GLU A 26 5.91 -38.80 61.75
C GLU A 26 4.84 -38.09 60.95
N GLN A 27 3.72 -37.70 61.57
CA GLN A 27 2.68 -36.93 60.92
C GLN A 27 3.21 -35.56 60.45
N LYS A 28 3.92 -34.83 61.27
CA LYS A 28 4.50 -33.52 60.92
C LYS A 28 5.61 -33.61 59.87
N SER A 29 6.40 -34.66 59.87
CA SER A 29 7.41 -34.93 58.89
C SER A 29 6.77 -35.22 57.49
N ALA A 30 5.66 -36.00 57.49
CA ALA A 30 4.90 -36.28 56.29
C ALA A 30 4.21 -35.01 55.73
N GLU A 31 3.62 -34.17 56.60
CA GLU A 31 3.04 -32.89 56.21
C GLU A 31 4.10 -31.95 55.61
N LEU A 32 5.29 -31.87 56.20
CA LEU A 32 6.41 -31.08 55.69
C LEU A 32 6.86 -31.57 54.31
N ALA A 33 7.06 -32.89 54.15
CA ALA A 33 7.44 -33.48 52.87
C ALA A 33 6.39 -33.22 51.77
N ALA A 34 5.10 -33.31 52.14
CA ALA A 34 4.01 -32.99 51.21
C ALA A 34 3.98 -31.50 50.82
N CYS A 35 4.28 -30.62 51.77
CA CYS A 35 4.40 -29.18 51.53
C CYS A 35 5.59 -28.87 50.61
N GLU A 36 6.74 -29.46 50.86
CA GLU A 36 7.94 -29.30 50.01
C GLU A 36 7.71 -29.80 48.59
N LEU A 37 7.02 -30.94 48.45
CA LEU A 37 6.67 -31.48 47.13
C LEU A 37 5.72 -30.54 46.35
N ARG A 38 4.69 -30.00 47.03
CA ARG A 38 3.79 -29.01 46.41
C ARG A 38 4.54 -27.76 45.97
N ALA A 39 5.38 -27.20 46.84
CA ALA A 39 6.18 -26.01 46.51
C ALA A 39 7.12 -26.28 45.32
N LYS A 40 7.74 -27.45 45.23
CA LYS A 40 8.55 -27.86 44.08
C LYS A 40 7.73 -27.95 42.80
N ASN A 41 6.55 -28.54 42.87
CA ASN A 41 5.66 -28.66 41.68
C ASN A 41 5.14 -27.31 41.23
N GLU A 42 4.74 -26.41 42.14
CA GLU A 42 4.31 -25.06 41.83
C GLU A 42 5.43 -24.24 41.22
N LEU A 43 6.65 -24.33 41.75
CA LEU A 43 7.82 -23.69 41.22
C LEU A 43 8.15 -24.21 39.80
N ALA A 44 8.07 -25.51 39.57
CA ALA A 44 8.29 -26.09 38.25
C ALA A 44 7.23 -25.63 37.24
N ALA A 45 5.95 -25.61 37.64
CA ALA A 45 4.87 -25.09 36.79
C ALA A 45 5.05 -23.59 36.49
N CYS A 46 5.42 -22.78 37.46
CA CYS A 46 5.71 -21.35 37.27
C CYS A 46 6.89 -21.12 36.30
N ASN A 47 7.96 -21.90 36.46
CA ASN A 47 9.12 -21.81 35.57
C ASN A 47 8.78 -22.24 34.14
N ALA A 48 7.96 -23.27 33.97
CA ALA A 48 7.47 -23.68 32.64
C ALA A 48 6.61 -22.61 31.98
N ALA A 49 5.66 -22.02 32.71
CA ALA A 49 4.83 -20.91 32.19
C ALA A 49 5.65 -19.68 31.88
N ARG A 50 6.67 -19.36 32.67
CA ARG A 50 7.59 -18.27 32.39
C ARG A 50 8.38 -18.51 31.09
N SER A 51 8.95 -19.70 30.91
CA SER A 51 9.69 -20.07 29.70
C SER A 51 8.81 -20.00 28.45
N GLU A 52 7.55 -20.44 28.55
CA GLU A 52 6.59 -20.32 27.45
C GLU A 52 6.29 -18.86 27.10
N THR A 53 6.07 -18.02 28.12
CA THR A 53 5.82 -16.58 27.87
C THR A 53 7.04 -15.86 27.30
N GLU A 54 8.25 -16.19 27.75
CA GLU A 54 9.50 -15.67 27.18
C GLU A 54 9.67 -16.07 25.71
N THR A 55 9.32 -17.31 25.37
CA THR A 55 9.35 -17.79 23.97
C THR A 55 8.33 -17.05 23.11
N ARG A 56 7.09 -16.89 23.59
CA ARG A 56 6.03 -16.13 22.89
C ARG A 56 6.42 -14.65 22.72
N LEU A 57 7.01 -14.04 23.73
CA LEU A 57 7.48 -12.66 23.67
C LEU A 57 8.58 -12.51 22.62
N THR A 58 9.52 -13.43 22.58
CA THR A 58 10.61 -13.42 21.58
C THR A 58 10.05 -13.54 20.15
N ALA A 59 9.12 -14.46 19.93
CA ALA A 59 8.46 -14.62 18.64
C ALA A 59 7.68 -13.35 18.22
N ALA A 60 6.91 -12.78 19.14
CA ALA A 60 6.15 -11.55 18.87
C ALA A 60 7.06 -10.34 18.58
N THR A 61 8.19 -10.22 19.27
CA THR A 61 9.16 -9.15 18.99
C THR A 61 9.83 -9.32 17.63
N GLN A 62 10.16 -10.54 17.23
CA GLN A 62 10.70 -10.82 15.89
C GLN A 62 9.69 -10.48 14.80
N GLU A 63 8.43 -10.86 15.00
CA GLU A 63 7.36 -10.53 14.06
C GLU A 63 7.16 -9.00 13.94
N LEU A 64 7.17 -8.29 15.06
CA LEU A 64 7.09 -6.84 15.11
C LEU A 64 8.25 -6.17 14.33
N ASP A 65 9.45 -6.69 14.45
CA ASP A 65 10.61 -6.17 13.72
C ASP A 65 10.49 -6.40 12.21
N VAL A 66 9.93 -7.52 11.78
CA VAL A 66 9.61 -7.76 10.36
C VAL A 66 8.58 -6.75 9.87
N TYR A 67 7.48 -6.55 10.58
CA TYR A 67 6.47 -5.57 10.20
C TYR A 67 7.01 -4.15 10.14
N ARG A 68 7.86 -3.75 11.09
CA ARG A 68 8.52 -2.43 11.08
C ARG A 68 9.39 -2.24 9.84
N LYS A 69 10.18 -3.24 9.48
CA LYS A 69 11.03 -3.19 8.27
C LYS A 69 10.19 -3.07 6.99
N VAL A 70 9.10 -3.83 6.91
CA VAL A 70 8.17 -3.75 5.76
C VAL A 70 7.49 -2.40 5.71
N ALA A 71 7.03 -1.87 6.85
CA ALA A 71 6.40 -0.56 6.92
C ALA A 71 7.36 0.57 6.50
N GLU A 72 8.62 0.53 6.94
CA GLU A 72 9.61 1.53 6.56
C GLU A 72 9.99 1.43 5.07
N ALA A 73 10.12 0.21 4.54
CA ALA A 73 10.35 0.00 3.11
C ALA A 73 9.18 0.52 2.26
N ASN A 74 7.94 0.29 2.68
CA ASN A 74 6.76 0.81 1.99
C ASN A 74 6.69 2.34 2.07
N LYS A 75 7.03 2.93 3.22
CA LYS A 75 7.10 4.39 3.37
C LYS A 75 8.15 4.99 2.41
N GLN A 76 9.32 4.38 2.32
CA GLN A 76 10.37 4.83 1.40
C GLN A 76 9.91 4.74 -0.05
N LYS A 77 9.27 3.64 -0.44
CA LYS A 77 8.69 3.49 -1.78
C LYS A 77 7.66 4.58 -2.10
N LEU A 78 6.80 4.95 -1.14
CA LEU A 78 5.85 6.04 -1.32
C LEU A 78 6.55 7.39 -1.55
N VAL A 79 7.62 7.67 -0.82
CA VAL A 79 8.42 8.89 -1.00
C VAL A 79 9.08 8.90 -2.39
N ASP A 80 9.65 7.77 -2.82
CA ASP A 80 10.31 7.66 -4.12
C ASP A 80 9.31 7.83 -5.28
N VAL A 81 8.11 7.24 -5.16
CA VAL A 81 7.02 7.42 -6.14
C VAL A 81 6.60 8.89 -6.20
N GLN A 82 6.38 9.52 -5.04
CA GLN A 82 5.99 10.94 -4.99
C GLN A 82 7.06 11.86 -5.60
N GLN A 83 8.32 11.60 -5.34
CA GLN A 83 9.42 12.36 -5.95
C GLN A 83 9.46 12.19 -7.46
N ARG A 84 9.30 10.97 -7.96
CA ARG A 84 9.25 10.68 -9.39
C ARG A 84 8.07 11.38 -10.06
N GLU A 85 6.88 11.32 -9.46
CA GLU A 85 5.69 12.03 -9.97
C GLU A 85 5.92 13.54 -10.03
N ASN A 86 6.50 14.14 -8.99
CA ASN A 86 6.80 15.58 -8.98
C ASN A 86 7.80 15.95 -10.08
N GLN A 87 8.87 15.19 -10.27
CA GLN A 87 9.86 15.43 -11.33
C GLN A 87 9.22 15.29 -12.72
N LEU A 88 8.37 14.27 -12.91
CA LEU A 88 7.66 14.06 -14.16
C LEU A 88 6.71 15.23 -14.45
N ARG A 89 5.95 15.67 -13.47
CA ARG A 89 5.06 16.84 -13.56
C ARG A 89 5.83 18.12 -13.92
N GLU A 90 6.97 18.39 -13.27
CA GLU A 90 7.81 19.55 -13.58
C GLU A 90 8.32 19.51 -15.03
N ARG A 91 8.80 18.35 -15.49
CA ARG A 91 9.22 18.16 -16.88
C ARG A 91 8.07 18.40 -17.86
N MET A 92 6.88 17.85 -17.58
CA MET A 92 5.71 18.04 -18.41
C MET A 92 5.25 19.50 -18.43
N GLN A 93 5.23 20.20 -17.30
CA GLN A 93 4.88 21.62 -17.24
C GLN A 93 5.86 22.48 -18.05
N LYS A 94 7.14 22.13 -18.07
CA LYS A 94 8.16 22.84 -18.84
C LYS A 94 7.99 22.64 -20.35
N GLU A 95 7.65 21.41 -20.76
CA GLU A 95 7.51 21.07 -22.20
C GLU A 95 6.13 21.44 -22.76
N LEU A 96 5.08 21.41 -21.92
CA LEU A 96 3.70 21.64 -22.29
C LEU A 96 3.22 23.03 -21.80
N THR A 97 3.84 24.09 -22.28
CA THR A 97 3.51 25.49 -21.89
C THR A 97 2.21 26.02 -22.51
N ASP A 98 1.53 25.21 -23.31
CA ASP A 98 0.31 25.63 -24.03
C ASP A 98 -0.90 25.66 -23.05
N LYS A 99 -1.67 26.78 -23.12
CA LYS A 99 -2.92 26.99 -22.33
C LYS A 99 -4.02 25.94 -22.59
N SER A 100 -3.84 25.13 -23.60
CA SER A 100 -4.79 24.10 -24.02
C SER A 100 -4.55 22.71 -23.40
N VAL A 101 -3.48 22.61 -22.64
CA VAL A 101 -3.10 21.39 -21.90
C VAL A 101 -3.12 21.71 -20.42
N GLU A 102 -3.86 20.92 -19.66
CA GLU A 102 -3.94 21.00 -18.20
C GLU A 102 -3.33 19.73 -17.59
N ILE A 103 -2.38 19.93 -16.68
CA ILE A 103 -1.71 18.82 -15.99
C ILE A 103 -2.20 18.82 -14.55
N GLU A 104 -2.87 17.75 -14.16
CA GLU A 104 -3.46 17.58 -12.85
C GLU A 104 -2.95 16.30 -12.18
N GLN A 105 -2.74 16.36 -10.89
CA GLN A 105 -2.45 15.18 -10.08
C GLN A 105 -3.68 14.83 -9.26
N LEU A 106 -4.31 13.73 -9.59
CA LEU A 106 -5.49 13.23 -8.91
C LEU A 106 -5.24 11.82 -8.36
N ARG A 107 -5.46 11.62 -7.06
CA ARG A 107 -5.37 10.31 -6.41
C ARG A 107 -4.05 9.56 -6.67
N GLY A 108 -2.93 10.29 -6.72
CA GLY A 108 -1.62 9.68 -6.99
C GLY A 108 -1.42 9.27 -8.46
N GLN A 109 -2.26 9.74 -9.36
CA GLN A 109 -2.12 9.54 -10.80
C GLN A 109 -1.92 10.89 -11.49
N LEU A 110 -0.97 10.95 -12.41
CA LEU A 110 -0.73 12.14 -13.21
C LEU A 110 -1.64 12.11 -14.43
N THR A 111 -2.49 13.11 -14.56
CA THR A 111 -3.45 13.24 -15.66
C THR A 111 -3.10 14.45 -16.52
N VAL A 112 -2.95 14.22 -17.80
CA VAL A 112 -2.79 15.27 -18.82
C VAL A 112 -4.07 15.40 -19.60
N ARG A 113 -4.74 16.54 -19.45
CA ARG A 113 -6.01 16.84 -20.09
C ARG A 113 -5.80 17.73 -21.30
N MET A 114 -6.33 17.33 -22.45
CA MET A 114 -6.26 18.07 -23.71
C MET A 114 -7.66 18.28 -24.26
N LEU A 115 -7.97 19.52 -24.68
CA LEU A 115 -9.25 19.81 -25.31
C LEU A 115 -9.34 19.16 -26.70
N ASP A 116 -10.50 18.58 -27.04
CA ASP A 116 -10.69 17.86 -28.30
C ASP A 116 -10.43 18.68 -29.55
N LYS A 117 -10.75 19.98 -29.51
CA LYS A 117 -10.54 20.89 -30.64
C LYS A 117 -9.08 21.05 -31.08
N ILE A 118 -8.14 20.72 -30.19
CA ILE A 118 -6.70 20.78 -30.45
C ILE A 118 -6.22 19.46 -30.99
N VAL A 119 -6.76 18.38 -30.42
CA VAL A 119 -6.33 17.04 -30.78
C VAL A 119 -7.01 16.54 -32.04
N PHE A 120 -8.30 16.87 -32.26
CA PHE A 120 -9.09 16.25 -33.34
C PHE A 120 -9.77 17.26 -34.24
N ARG A 121 -9.94 16.85 -35.49
CA ARG A 121 -10.87 17.50 -36.40
C ARG A 121 -12.30 17.37 -35.87
N SER A 122 -13.12 18.41 -35.99
CA SER A 122 -14.51 18.42 -35.53
C SER A 122 -15.30 17.21 -36.09
N GLY A 123 -15.99 16.50 -35.21
CA GLY A 123 -16.77 15.30 -35.56
C GLY A 123 -15.92 14.14 -36.06
N SER A 124 -14.64 14.09 -35.80
CA SER A 124 -13.74 13.01 -36.20
C SER A 124 -12.87 12.51 -35.05
N ALA A 125 -12.25 11.37 -35.26
CA ALA A 125 -11.14 10.85 -34.49
C ALA A 125 -9.78 11.02 -35.22
N ASP A 126 -9.74 11.83 -36.29
CA ASP A 126 -8.50 12.15 -37.00
C ASP A 126 -7.71 13.16 -36.19
N ILE A 127 -6.47 12.82 -35.84
CA ILE A 127 -5.61 13.70 -35.03
C ILE A 127 -5.07 14.84 -35.91
N LEU A 128 -5.18 16.08 -35.42
CA LEU A 128 -4.64 17.27 -36.04
C LEU A 128 -3.12 17.34 -35.87
N PRO A 129 -2.38 18.05 -36.75
CA PRO A 129 -0.94 18.27 -36.60
C PRO A 129 -0.57 18.88 -35.25
N GLU A 130 -1.33 19.85 -34.76
CA GLU A 130 -1.12 20.50 -33.47
C GLU A 130 -1.30 19.49 -32.31
N GLY A 131 -2.26 18.58 -32.44
CA GLY A 131 -2.46 17.49 -31.48
C GLY A 131 -1.30 16.51 -31.51
N MET A 132 -0.76 16.18 -32.68
CA MET A 132 0.43 15.32 -32.81
C MET A 132 1.65 15.94 -32.12
N GLU A 133 1.90 17.26 -32.30
CA GLU A 133 3.01 17.94 -31.64
C GLU A 133 2.90 17.88 -30.10
N VAL A 134 1.70 18.07 -29.56
CA VAL A 134 1.48 17.98 -28.11
C VAL A 134 1.71 16.54 -27.62
N LEU A 135 1.22 15.56 -28.38
CA LEU A 135 1.44 14.14 -28.05
C LEU A 135 2.92 13.74 -28.12
N ASP A 136 3.66 14.24 -29.13
CA ASP A 136 5.09 14.00 -29.28
C ASP A 136 5.88 14.54 -28.07
N LYS A 137 5.59 15.76 -27.62
CA LYS A 137 6.20 16.34 -26.42
C LYS A 137 5.86 15.55 -25.16
N LEU A 138 4.60 15.14 -25.03
CA LEU A 138 4.16 14.33 -23.89
C LEU A 138 4.91 13.00 -23.86
N VAL A 139 4.94 12.28 -24.99
CA VAL A 139 5.59 10.97 -25.07
C VAL A 139 7.09 11.08 -24.81
N ALA A 140 7.76 12.13 -25.29
CA ALA A 140 9.17 12.37 -25.00
C ALA A 140 9.48 12.45 -23.49
N VAL A 141 8.51 12.90 -22.68
CA VAL A 141 8.67 12.97 -21.23
C VAL A 141 8.42 11.63 -20.54
N ILE A 142 7.48 10.82 -21.07
CA ILE A 142 7.00 9.59 -20.41
C ILE A 142 7.57 8.29 -21.01
N ALA A 143 8.34 8.38 -22.11
CA ALA A 143 8.84 7.20 -22.82
C ALA A 143 9.66 6.27 -21.91
N ASP A 144 10.51 6.86 -21.08
CA ASP A 144 11.42 6.13 -20.17
C ASP A 144 10.71 5.59 -18.91
N SER A 145 9.44 5.97 -18.67
CA SER A 145 8.69 5.45 -17.53
C SER A 145 8.20 4.02 -17.81
N THR A 146 7.91 3.28 -16.75
CA THR A 146 7.26 1.97 -16.84
C THR A 146 5.75 2.04 -16.68
N ASP A 147 5.20 3.24 -16.50
CA ASP A 147 3.78 3.45 -16.21
C ASP A 147 2.88 2.97 -17.34
N ILE A 148 1.68 2.55 -16.95
CA ILE A 148 0.59 2.32 -17.89
C ILE A 148 0.06 3.67 -18.37
N ILE A 149 -0.06 3.83 -19.66
CA ILE A 149 -0.58 5.02 -20.32
C ILE A 149 -2.02 4.75 -20.71
N ARG A 150 -2.95 5.26 -19.93
CA ARG A 150 -4.37 5.14 -20.21
C ARG A 150 -4.87 6.38 -20.93
N VAL A 151 -5.44 6.18 -22.10
CA VAL A 151 -6.07 7.25 -22.89
C VAL A 151 -7.57 7.18 -22.69
N GLU A 152 -8.16 8.27 -22.21
CA GLU A 152 -9.59 8.38 -21.90
C GLU A 152 -10.24 9.44 -22.79
N GLY A 153 -11.25 9.04 -23.56
CA GLY A 153 -12.02 9.94 -24.41
C GLY A 153 -13.34 10.35 -23.77
N HIS A 154 -13.64 11.64 -23.84
CA HIS A 154 -14.87 12.22 -23.29
C HIS A 154 -15.57 13.11 -24.31
N THR A 155 -16.91 13.15 -24.26
CA THR A 155 -17.75 14.07 -25.03
C THR A 155 -18.53 14.98 -24.09
N ASP A 156 -19.16 16.00 -24.68
CA ASP A 156 -20.27 16.69 -24.03
C ASP A 156 -21.59 15.90 -24.20
N ASP A 157 -22.69 16.47 -23.74
CA ASP A 157 -24.05 15.91 -23.85
C ASP A 157 -24.73 16.13 -25.21
N THR A 158 -24.05 16.76 -26.16
CA THR A 158 -24.60 17.02 -27.48
C THR A 158 -24.79 15.69 -28.25
N PRO A 159 -26.02 15.40 -28.73
CA PRO A 159 -26.26 14.20 -29.53
C PRO A 159 -25.42 14.17 -30.81
N ILE A 160 -24.98 12.98 -31.20
CA ILE A 160 -24.29 12.79 -32.49
C ILE A 160 -25.22 13.17 -33.64
N SER A 161 -24.72 14.00 -34.55
CA SER A 161 -25.48 14.39 -35.73
C SER A 161 -25.73 13.19 -36.67
N ASP A 162 -26.83 13.23 -37.45
CA ASP A 162 -27.22 12.12 -38.34
C ASP A 162 -26.13 11.77 -39.36
N LYS A 163 -25.35 12.74 -39.83
CA LYS A 163 -24.21 12.51 -40.71
C LYS A 163 -23.10 11.71 -40.05
N LEU A 164 -22.91 11.87 -38.75
CA LEU A 164 -21.86 11.17 -38.00
C LEU A 164 -22.33 9.81 -37.46
N LYS A 165 -23.63 9.58 -37.32
CA LYS A 165 -24.19 8.31 -36.83
C LYS A 165 -23.79 7.10 -37.66
N VAL A 166 -23.53 7.31 -38.96
CA VAL A 166 -23.04 6.24 -39.83
C VAL A 166 -21.67 5.71 -39.40
N LYS A 167 -20.81 6.61 -38.88
CA LYS A 167 -19.46 6.27 -38.43
C LYS A 167 -19.38 6.06 -36.93
N TYR A 168 -20.14 6.84 -36.17
CA TYR A 168 -20.19 6.80 -34.72
C TYR A 168 -21.66 6.83 -34.27
N PRO A 169 -22.28 5.68 -33.98
CA PRO A 169 -23.69 5.59 -33.61
C PRO A 169 -24.06 6.45 -32.39
N SER A 170 -23.15 6.61 -31.44
CA SER A 170 -23.34 7.41 -30.24
C SER A 170 -22.05 8.09 -29.76
N ASN A 171 -22.15 8.85 -28.69
CA ASN A 171 -20.99 9.43 -28.00
C ASN A 171 -20.03 8.38 -27.41
N TRP A 172 -20.51 7.16 -27.18
CA TRP A 172 -19.65 6.05 -26.76
C TRP A 172 -18.63 5.70 -27.83
N GLU A 173 -19.09 5.46 -29.08
CA GLU A 173 -18.21 5.10 -30.19
C GLU A 173 -17.28 6.23 -30.58
N LEU A 174 -17.74 7.50 -30.52
CA LEU A 174 -16.90 8.64 -30.82
C LEU A 174 -15.78 8.81 -29.79
N SER A 175 -16.11 8.73 -28.50
CA SER A 175 -15.12 8.87 -27.44
C SER A 175 -14.10 7.73 -27.45
N ALA A 176 -14.56 6.49 -27.65
CA ALA A 176 -13.68 5.33 -27.76
C ALA A 176 -12.78 5.39 -28.99
N ALA A 177 -13.31 5.80 -30.15
CA ALA A 177 -12.53 5.95 -31.38
C ALA A 177 -11.44 7.03 -31.24
N ARG A 178 -11.70 8.13 -30.54
CA ARG A 178 -10.73 9.17 -30.24
C ARG A 178 -9.61 8.67 -29.33
N ALA A 179 -9.98 8.02 -28.23
CA ALA A 179 -9.00 7.41 -27.34
C ALA A 179 -8.11 6.39 -28.06
N SER A 180 -8.72 5.52 -28.87
CA SER A 180 -7.99 4.52 -29.66
C SER A 180 -7.09 5.13 -30.74
N ALA A 181 -7.49 6.26 -31.34
CA ALA A 181 -6.65 6.97 -32.31
C ALA A 181 -5.38 7.53 -31.67
N VAL A 182 -5.51 8.12 -30.47
CA VAL A 182 -4.34 8.59 -29.70
C VAL A 182 -3.45 7.43 -29.26
N ALA A 183 -4.03 6.37 -28.69
CA ALA A 183 -3.26 5.20 -28.28
C ALA A 183 -2.47 4.59 -29.46
N ARG A 184 -3.12 4.42 -30.62
CA ARG A 184 -2.48 3.95 -31.83
C ARG A 184 -1.38 4.87 -32.33
N TYR A 185 -1.57 6.19 -32.26
CA TYR A 185 -0.54 7.16 -32.62
C TYR A 185 0.69 7.00 -31.74
N ILE A 186 0.50 6.89 -30.42
CA ILE A 186 1.57 6.67 -29.46
C ILE A 186 2.31 5.36 -29.73
N GLU A 187 1.57 4.29 -30.00
CA GLU A 187 2.14 2.99 -30.35
C GLU A 187 3.00 3.05 -31.61
N THR A 188 2.40 3.53 -32.71
CA THR A 188 3.02 3.44 -34.04
C THR A 188 4.14 4.44 -34.26
N LYS A 189 3.99 5.66 -33.77
CA LYS A 189 4.97 6.75 -33.95
C LYS A 189 6.14 6.65 -32.98
N HIS A 190 5.85 6.32 -31.73
CA HIS A 190 6.84 6.34 -30.65
C HIS A 190 7.28 4.94 -30.18
N HIS A 191 6.74 3.89 -30.80
CA HIS A 191 7.09 2.50 -30.49
C HIS A 191 6.91 2.14 -29.01
N ILE A 192 5.94 2.76 -28.33
CA ILE A 192 5.61 2.40 -26.96
C ILE A 192 5.01 1.00 -26.94
N ASN A 193 5.47 0.20 -25.99
CA ASN A 193 4.98 -1.18 -25.82
C ASN A 193 3.46 -1.19 -25.65
N PRO A 194 2.69 -1.88 -26.53
CA PRO A 194 1.23 -1.90 -26.48
C PRO A 194 0.66 -2.46 -25.16
N LYS A 195 1.43 -3.27 -24.43
CA LYS A 195 1.04 -3.73 -23.08
C LYS A 195 0.94 -2.60 -22.04
N ARG A 196 1.54 -1.46 -22.34
CA ARG A 196 1.45 -0.25 -21.52
C ARG A 196 0.29 0.67 -21.92
N LEU A 197 -0.43 0.37 -22.99
CA LEU A 197 -1.47 1.23 -23.54
C LEU A 197 -2.87 0.69 -23.19
N GLU A 198 -3.68 1.56 -22.59
CA GLU A 198 -5.11 1.34 -22.36
C GLU A 198 -5.89 2.42 -23.09
N SER A 199 -7.01 2.08 -23.72
CA SER A 199 -7.89 3.02 -24.44
C SER A 199 -9.33 2.85 -23.97
N LEU A 200 -9.93 3.92 -23.43
CA LEU A 200 -11.29 3.91 -22.92
C LEU A 200 -12.12 5.09 -23.44
N GLY A 201 -13.39 4.82 -23.73
CA GLY A 201 -14.37 5.85 -24.07
C GLY A 201 -15.38 5.98 -22.93
N PHE A 202 -15.58 7.18 -22.43
CA PHE A 202 -16.51 7.48 -21.30
C PHE A 202 -17.76 8.23 -21.76
N SER A 203 -17.91 8.50 -23.06
CA SER A 203 -19.06 9.24 -23.55
C SER A 203 -19.21 10.59 -22.82
N MET A 204 -20.43 10.99 -22.50
CA MET A 204 -20.77 12.24 -21.76
C MET A 204 -20.91 12.05 -20.25
N TYR A 205 -20.66 10.84 -19.72
CA TYR A 205 -21.04 10.49 -18.36
C TYR A 205 -20.00 10.86 -17.29
N HIS A 206 -18.87 11.41 -17.69
CA HIS A 206 -17.83 11.90 -16.78
C HIS A 206 -17.50 13.39 -17.07
N PRO A 207 -18.48 14.30 -16.87
CA PRO A 207 -18.25 15.72 -17.16
C PRO A 207 -17.36 16.36 -16.09
N VAL A 208 -16.50 17.30 -16.51
CA VAL A 208 -15.66 18.13 -15.61
C VAL A 208 -16.28 19.50 -15.36
N ALA A 209 -17.34 19.85 -16.11
CA ALA A 209 -18.14 21.04 -15.93
C ALA A 209 -19.60 20.76 -16.29
N PRO A 210 -20.59 21.53 -15.80
CA PRO A 210 -21.97 21.44 -16.26
C PRO A 210 -22.05 21.62 -17.77
N ASN A 211 -23.00 20.92 -18.46
CA ASN A 211 -23.19 21.07 -19.91
C ASN A 211 -24.11 22.23 -20.28
N ASP A 212 -24.14 23.29 -19.51
CA ASP A 212 -25.06 24.45 -19.62
C ASP A 212 -24.58 25.50 -20.62
N THR A 213 -23.28 25.74 -20.71
CA THR A 213 -22.69 26.72 -21.60
C THR A 213 -21.85 26.09 -22.72
N LYS A 214 -21.58 26.82 -23.78
CA LYS A 214 -20.70 26.37 -24.88
C LYS A 214 -19.29 26.13 -24.37
N GLU A 215 -18.81 26.96 -23.50
CA GLU A 215 -17.49 26.90 -22.87
C GLU A 215 -17.37 25.67 -21.99
N ASN A 216 -18.36 25.38 -21.16
CA ASN A 216 -18.39 24.21 -20.31
C ASN A 216 -18.46 22.91 -21.13
N ARG A 217 -19.33 22.84 -22.14
CA ARG A 217 -19.35 21.73 -23.09
C ARG A 217 -18.01 21.52 -23.75
N GLN A 218 -17.31 22.62 -24.12
CA GLN A 218 -15.95 22.50 -24.70
C GLN A 218 -14.94 21.88 -23.73
N ARG A 219 -15.04 22.16 -22.43
CA ARG A 219 -14.19 21.52 -21.41
C ARG A 219 -14.49 20.05 -21.25
N ASN A 220 -15.75 19.65 -21.42
CA ASN A 220 -16.17 18.25 -21.37
C ASN A 220 -15.67 17.45 -22.58
N ARG A 221 -15.61 18.06 -23.79
CA ARG A 221 -15.00 17.44 -24.97
C ARG A 221 -13.48 17.48 -24.84
N ARG A 222 -12.91 16.36 -24.40
CA ARG A 222 -11.48 16.25 -24.10
C ARG A 222 -10.96 14.84 -24.26
N VAL A 223 -9.65 14.72 -24.29
CA VAL A 223 -8.93 13.49 -24.05
C VAL A 223 -8.06 13.67 -22.81
N GLU A 224 -8.08 12.69 -21.94
CA GLU A 224 -7.21 12.61 -20.80
C GLU A 224 -6.19 11.47 -21.01
N ILE A 225 -4.92 11.75 -20.72
CA ILE A 225 -3.88 10.73 -20.67
C ILE A 225 -3.50 10.59 -19.19
N VAL A 226 -3.84 9.44 -18.63
CA VAL A 226 -3.63 9.11 -17.23
C VAL A 226 -2.44 8.17 -17.13
N LEU A 227 -1.42 8.59 -16.41
CA LEU A 227 -0.27 7.75 -16.08
C LEU A 227 -0.53 7.02 -14.79
N LYS A 228 -0.57 5.70 -14.87
CA LYS A 228 -0.78 4.82 -13.73
C LYS A 228 0.53 4.08 -13.46
N PRO A 229 1.04 4.08 -12.23
CA PRO A 229 2.14 3.20 -11.88
C PRO A 229 1.85 1.77 -12.35
N ALA A 230 2.81 1.13 -12.99
CA ALA A 230 2.69 -0.29 -13.30
C ALA A 230 2.44 -1.02 -11.99
N ALA A 231 1.37 -1.83 -11.91
CA ALA A 231 1.13 -2.65 -10.74
C ALA A 231 2.37 -3.50 -10.47
N GLU A 232 2.93 -3.41 -9.26
CA GLU A 232 3.92 -4.41 -8.84
C GLU A 232 3.24 -5.79 -9.00
N PRO A 233 3.97 -6.81 -9.47
CA PRO A 233 3.43 -8.16 -9.48
C PRO A 233 2.94 -8.48 -8.08
N GLU A 234 1.68 -8.88 -7.98
CA GLU A 234 1.05 -9.24 -6.72
C GLU A 234 1.98 -10.19 -5.96
N PRO A 235 2.36 -9.91 -4.72
CA PRO A 235 3.21 -10.83 -3.97
C PRO A 235 2.54 -12.20 -3.99
N ALA A 236 3.31 -13.23 -4.34
CA ALA A 236 2.82 -14.60 -4.36
C ALA A 236 2.00 -14.86 -3.08
N PRO A 237 0.83 -15.52 -3.16
CA PRO A 237 -0.03 -15.73 -2.02
C PRO A 237 0.81 -16.30 -0.87
N ALA A 238 0.76 -15.61 0.27
CA ALA A 238 1.49 -16.04 1.46
C ALA A 238 1.18 -17.51 1.70
N ALA A 239 2.23 -18.30 1.91
CA ALA A 239 2.07 -19.71 2.24
C ALA A 239 1.06 -19.83 3.39
N PRO A 240 0.15 -20.81 3.36
CA PRO A 240 -0.87 -20.97 4.39
C PRO A 240 -0.18 -21.02 5.76
N VAL A 241 -0.60 -20.12 6.64
CA VAL A 241 -0.15 -20.11 8.04
C VAL A 241 -0.48 -21.48 8.60
N PRO A 242 0.49 -22.23 9.14
CA PRO A 242 0.21 -23.53 9.75
C PRO A 242 -0.84 -23.30 10.85
N SER A 243 -1.99 -23.97 10.69
CA SER A 243 -3.05 -23.98 11.71
C SER A 243 -2.43 -24.50 13.01
N GLY A 244 -2.31 -23.62 13.99
CA GLY A 244 -1.87 -23.99 15.31
C GLY A 244 -2.74 -25.12 15.87
N PRO A 245 -2.23 -25.91 16.83
CA PRO A 245 -2.99 -27.01 17.41
C PRO A 245 -4.29 -26.47 18.01
N THR A 246 -5.39 -27.04 17.54
CA THR A 246 -6.73 -26.84 18.12
C THR A 246 -6.71 -27.31 19.60
N PRO A 247 -7.39 -26.62 20.52
CA PRO A 247 -7.40 -26.92 21.94
C PRO A 247 -8.04 -28.28 22.27
#